data_8a713a73cf544bc5d83f468abc6061ea
#
_entry.id   8a713a73cf544bc5d83f468abc6061ea
#
_cell.length_a   1.000
_cell.length_b   1.000
_cell.length_c   1.000
_cell.angle_alpha   90.00
_cell.angle_beta   90.00
_cell.angle_gamma   90.00
#
_symmetry.space_group_name_H-M   'P 1'
#
loop_
_entity.id
_entity.type
_entity.pdbx_description
1 polymer ?
#
loop_
_entity_poly.entity_id
_entity_poly.type
_entity_poly.pdbx_seq_one_letter_code
_entity_poly.pdbx_strand_id
1 'polypeptide(L)'
;FPYTTLFRSRVNQIRAQVEETSSDFDREKLQERLAKLSGGVAVIEVGAATEVEMKDKKLRIEDALNATRAAVEEGIVAGGGTTFIDIIPALNTLEATGDVQTGINLVKRAVEEPLRQIAYNAGLEGSVVVEKVKNTEAGVGFNALTEEYIDMVKAGIVDPAKVTRSALQNAASIASLVLTTETIVADKVDENAAVPAMPPMGGMGGMM
;
A
#
# COMPACT_ATOMS: atom_id res chain seq x y z
N PHE A 1 3.52 44.29 9.36
CA PHE A 1 2.06 44.21 9.14
C PHE A 1 1.49 43.16 10.08
N PRO A 2 0.50 43.49 10.95
CA PRO A 2 -0.04 42.57 11.97
C PRO A 2 -0.70 41.33 11.37
N TYR A 3 -1.18 41.36 10.14
CA TYR A 3 -1.81 40.24 9.46
C TYR A 3 -0.86 39.03 9.23
N THR A 4 0.41 39.28 8.91
CA THR A 4 1.41 38.23 8.68
C THR A 4 1.71 37.42 9.96
N THR A 5 1.67 38.08 11.13
CA THR A 5 1.90 37.42 12.42
C THR A 5 0.72 36.54 12.80
N LEU A 6 -0.51 37.02 12.58
CA LEU A 6 -1.74 36.25 12.83
C LEU A 6 -1.83 35.00 11.92
N PHE A 7 -1.49 35.17 10.63
CA PHE A 7 -1.46 34.03 9.69
C PHE A 7 -0.41 32.99 10.09
N ARG A 8 0.81 33.40 10.44
CA ARG A 8 1.85 32.49 10.91
C ARG A 8 1.46 31.77 12.20
N SER A 9 0.86 32.49 13.16
CA SER A 9 0.36 31.91 14.40
C SER A 9 -0.70 30.85 14.11
N ARG A 10 -1.65 31.13 13.18
CA ARG A 10 -2.69 30.17 12.81
C ARG A 10 -2.14 28.96 12.08
N VAL A 11 -1.17 29.14 11.19
CA VAL A 11 -0.46 28.03 10.52
C VAL A 11 0.23 27.12 11.53
N ASN A 12 0.94 27.69 12.51
CA ASN A 12 1.62 26.91 13.54
C ASN A 12 0.62 26.18 14.46
N GLN A 13 -0.49 26.81 14.79
CA GLN A 13 -1.55 26.18 15.57
C GLN A 13 -2.18 24.97 14.82
N ILE A 14 -2.43 25.10 13.52
CA ILE A 14 -2.96 23.99 12.71
C ILE A 14 -1.91 22.88 12.58
N ARG A 15 -0.61 23.19 12.44
CA ARG A 15 0.44 22.16 12.44
C ARG A 15 0.45 21.34 13.72
N ALA A 16 0.39 21.99 14.87
CA ALA A 16 0.30 21.29 16.15
C ALA A 16 -0.94 20.39 16.22
N GLN A 17 -2.10 20.87 15.76
CA GLN A 17 -3.33 20.06 15.71
C GLN A 17 -3.21 18.85 14.77
N VAL A 18 -2.48 18.96 13.65
CA VAL A 18 -2.21 17.82 12.75
C VAL A 18 -1.39 16.73 13.45
N GLU A 19 -0.43 17.13 14.30
CA GLU A 19 0.41 16.19 15.06
C GLU A 19 -0.36 15.53 16.22
N GLU A 20 -1.28 16.27 16.85
CA GLU A 20 -2.03 15.82 18.02
C GLU A 20 -3.25 14.95 17.67
N THR A 21 -3.81 15.08 16.46
CA THR A 21 -5.04 14.36 16.11
C THR A 21 -4.78 12.88 15.83
N SER A 22 -5.62 12.02 16.42
CA SER A 22 -5.61 10.58 16.18
C SER A 22 -6.53 10.14 15.04
N SER A 23 -7.40 11.03 14.55
CA SER A 23 -8.34 10.77 13.46
C SER A 23 -7.69 11.09 12.11
N ASP A 24 -7.63 10.13 11.21
CA ASP A 24 -7.08 10.32 9.87
C ASP A 24 -7.91 11.29 9.04
N PHE A 25 -9.23 11.29 9.21
CA PHE A 25 -10.13 12.23 8.55
C PHE A 25 -9.88 13.67 9.02
N ASP A 26 -9.75 13.90 10.33
CA ASP A 26 -9.48 15.24 10.87
C ASP A 26 -8.09 15.72 10.48
N ARG A 27 -7.10 14.81 10.44
CA ARG A 27 -5.75 15.10 9.96
C ARG A 27 -5.78 15.59 8.52
N GLU A 28 -6.49 14.92 7.64
CA GLU A 28 -6.64 15.31 6.23
C GLU A 28 -7.28 16.70 6.11
N LYS A 29 -8.35 16.98 6.86
CA LYS A 29 -9.03 18.28 6.86
C LYS A 29 -8.17 19.41 7.41
N LEU A 30 -7.37 19.13 8.43
CA LEU A 30 -6.41 20.09 8.97
C LEU A 30 -5.28 20.36 7.98
N GLN A 31 -4.77 19.33 7.29
CA GLN A 31 -3.76 19.50 6.23
C GLN A 31 -4.30 20.32 5.05
N GLU A 32 -5.54 20.10 4.63
CA GLU A 32 -6.20 20.90 3.60
C GLU A 32 -6.28 22.37 4.01
N ARG A 33 -6.68 22.67 5.24
CA ARG A 33 -6.70 24.04 5.78
C ARG A 33 -5.32 24.66 5.83
N LEU A 34 -4.32 23.88 6.26
CA LEU A 34 -2.93 24.32 6.31
C LEU A 34 -2.42 24.70 4.91
N ALA A 35 -2.70 23.86 3.92
CA ALA A 35 -2.32 24.09 2.52
C ALA A 35 -2.95 25.36 1.96
N LYS A 36 -4.24 25.60 2.21
CA LYS A 36 -4.94 26.85 1.80
C LYS A 36 -4.34 28.11 2.43
N LEU A 37 -3.82 27.99 3.64
CA LEU A 37 -3.19 29.12 4.34
C LEU A 37 -1.73 29.34 3.95
N SER A 38 -0.99 28.30 3.59
CA SER A 38 0.46 28.37 3.42
C SER A 38 0.96 28.35 1.98
N GLY A 39 0.17 27.91 1.01
CA GLY A 39 0.69 27.80 -0.37
C GLY A 39 -0.35 27.46 -1.43
N GLY A 40 -1.59 27.28 -1.03
CA GLY A 40 -2.66 26.88 -1.95
C GLY A 40 -2.92 25.37 -1.97
N VAL A 41 -3.90 24.97 -2.75
CA VAL A 41 -4.34 23.60 -2.94
C VAL A 41 -4.31 23.28 -4.42
N ALA A 42 -3.65 22.19 -4.79
CA ALA A 42 -3.79 21.63 -6.13
C ALA A 42 -5.07 20.79 -6.20
N VAL A 43 -5.89 21.01 -7.20
CA VAL A 43 -7.12 20.26 -7.45
C VAL A 43 -6.93 19.42 -8.71
N ILE A 44 -7.11 18.12 -8.58
CA ILE A 44 -7.11 17.19 -9.71
C ILE A 44 -8.56 16.81 -10.00
N GLU A 45 -9.08 17.26 -11.13
CA GLU A 45 -10.41 16.93 -11.59
C GLU A 45 -10.39 15.60 -12.34
N VAL A 46 -11.26 14.68 -11.95
CA VAL A 46 -11.34 13.34 -12.52
C VAL A 46 -12.70 13.16 -13.21
N GLY A 47 -12.67 12.74 -14.45
CA GLY A 47 -13.88 12.44 -15.23
C GLY A 47 -13.77 11.11 -15.98
N ALA A 48 -14.93 10.49 -16.24
CA ALA A 48 -15.05 9.26 -17.04
C ALA A 48 -16.45 9.20 -17.68
N ALA A 49 -16.64 8.24 -18.58
CA ALA A 49 -17.92 8.05 -19.25
C ALA A 49 -19.00 7.46 -18.32
N THR A 50 -18.61 6.70 -17.31
CA THR A 50 -19.51 6.08 -16.32
C THR A 50 -19.08 6.41 -14.90
N GLU A 51 -20.04 6.35 -13.97
CA GLU A 51 -19.76 6.58 -12.54
C GLU A 51 -18.78 5.55 -11.97
N VAL A 52 -18.89 4.30 -12.36
CA VAL A 52 -18.00 3.22 -11.93
C VAL A 52 -16.57 3.48 -12.38
N GLU A 53 -16.38 3.83 -13.65
CA GLU A 53 -15.06 4.17 -14.20
C GLU A 53 -14.47 5.42 -13.55
N MET A 54 -15.29 6.44 -13.29
CA MET A 54 -14.85 7.64 -12.60
C MET A 54 -14.36 7.32 -11.18
N LYS A 55 -15.08 6.47 -10.46
CA LYS A 55 -14.71 6.03 -9.11
C LYS A 55 -13.40 5.23 -9.13
N ASP A 56 -13.22 4.32 -10.10
CA ASP A 56 -11.98 3.57 -10.27
C ASP A 56 -10.78 4.50 -10.54
N LYS A 57 -10.93 5.44 -11.47
CA LYS A 57 -9.88 6.45 -11.73
C LYS A 57 -9.55 7.30 -10.52
N LYS A 58 -10.57 7.73 -9.77
CA LYS A 58 -10.37 8.50 -8.53
C LYS A 58 -9.55 7.71 -7.53
N LEU A 59 -9.90 6.46 -7.27
CA LEU A 59 -9.17 5.58 -6.34
C LEU A 59 -7.72 5.35 -6.78
N ARG A 60 -7.46 5.17 -8.08
CA ARG A 60 -6.08 5.05 -8.60
C ARG A 60 -5.26 6.31 -8.40
N ILE A 61 -5.84 7.48 -8.61
CA ILE A 61 -5.14 8.76 -8.40
C ILE A 61 -4.86 8.97 -6.91
N GLU A 62 -5.81 8.63 -6.06
CA GLU A 62 -5.66 8.71 -4.61
C GLU A 62 -4.55 7.77 -4.10
N ASP A 63 -4.51 6.54 -4.60
CA ASP A 63 -3.45 5.57 -4.32
C ASP A 63 -2.07 6.09 -4.78
N ALA A 64 -1.96 6.59 -6.02
CA ALA A 64 -0.74 7.17 -6.55
C ALA A 64 -0.26 8.38 -5.73
N LEU A 65 -1.17 9.22 -5.25
CA LEU A 65 -0.86 10.35 -4.39
C LEU A 65 -0.29 9.90 -3.03
N ASN A 66 -0.91 8.90 -2.42
CA ASN A 66 -0.46 8.34 -1.14
C ASN A 66 0.90 7.63 -1.29
N ALA A 67 1.09 6.86 -2.37
CA ALA A 67 2.37 6.26 -2.70
C ALA A 67 3.47 7.31 -2.91
N THR A 68 3.18 8.41 -3.60
CA THR A 68 4.12 9.52 -3.79
C THR A 68 4.50 10.17 -2.47
N ARG A 69 3.55 10.40 -1.56
CA ARG A 69 3.83 10.95 -0.22
C ARG A 69 4.73 10.00 0.57
N ALA A 70 4.43 8.71 0.58
CA ALA A 70 5.25 7.71 1.25
C ALA A 70 6.68 7.64 0.67
N ALA A 71 6.82 7.78 -0.65
CA ALA A 71 8.11 7.83 -1.33
C ALA A 71 8.95 9.07 -0.97
N VAL A 72 8.30 10.22 -0.78
CA VAL A 72 8.99 11.43 -0.31
C VAL A 72 9.52 11.29 1.12
N GLU A 73 8.83 10.51 1.96
CA GLU A 73 9.23 10.31 3.36
C GLU A 73 10.43 9.36 3.53
N GLU A 74 10.45 8.21 2.85
CA GLU A 74 11.45 7.16 3.07
C GLU A 74 12.19 6.73 1.77
N GLY A 75 11.90 7.38 0.64
CA GLY A 75 12.51 7.02 -0.64
C GLY A 75 11.77 5.90 -1.37
N ILE A 76 12.42 5.44 -2.44
CA ILE A 76 11.91 4.40 -3.34
C ILE A 76 12.85 3.19 -3.37
N VAL A 77 12.30 2.05 -3.69
CA VAL A 77 13.00 0.77 -3.88
C VAL A 77 12.57 0.13 -5.19
N ALA A 78 13.27 -0.91 -5.62
CA ALA A 78 12.88 -1.71 -6.78
C ALA A 78 11.48 -2.32 -6.55
N GLY A 79 10.57 -2.06 -7.48
CA GLY A 79 9.18 -2.50 -7.39
C GLY A 79 8.94 -3.93 -7.85
N GLY A 80 7.65 -4.28 -7.99
CA GLY A 80 7.27 -5.59 -8.52
C GLY A 80 7.65 -6.76 -7.63
N GLY A 81 7.82 -6.56 -6.32
CA GLY A 81 8.25 -7.60 -5.38
C GLY A 81 9.77 -7.88 -5.41
N THR A 82 10.55 -7.23 -6.27
CA THR A 82 11.99 -7.43 -6.43
C THR A 82 12.74 -7.17 -5.13
N THR A 83 12.44 -6.07 -4.43
CA THR A 83 13.10 -5.73 -3.17
C THR A 83 12.94 -6.80 -2.10
N PHE A 84 11.81 -7.53 -2.09
CA PHE A 84 11.63 -8.64 -1.16
C PHE A 84 12.56 -9.83 -1.46
N ILE A 85 12.93 -10.03 -2.73
CA ILE A 85 13.94 -11.02 -3.12
C ILE A 85 15.34 -10.53 -2.75
N ASP A 86 15.62 -9.25 -2.98
CA ASP A 86 16.93 -8.64 -2.73
C ASP A 86 17.33 -8.64 -1.23
N ILE A 87 16.37 -8.71 -0.31
CA ILE A 87 16.66 -8.81 1.12
C ILE A 87 16.96 -10.23 1.60
N ILE A 88 16.72 -11.28 0.81
CA ILE A 88 16.97 -12.68 1.20
C ILE A 88 18.43 -12.92 1.62
N PRO A 89 19.45 -12.40 0.92
CA PRO A 89 20.84 -12.54 1.35
C PRO A 89 21.11 -12.00 2.76
N ALA A 90 20.45 -10.89 3.16
CA ALA A 90 20.57 -10.37 4.52
C ALA A 90 20.00 -11.34 5.57
N LEU A 91 18.93 -12.07 5.24
CA LEU A 91 18.38 -13.11 6.11
C LEU A 91 19.33 -14.33 6.21
N ASN A 92 20.20 -14.55 5.23
CA ASN A 92 21.18 -15.63 5.25
C ASN A 92 22.35 -15.36 6.23
N THR A 93 22.59 -14.09 6.57
CA THR A 93 23.63 -13.73 7.57
C THR A 93 23.21 -13.96 9.00
N LEU A 94 21.93 -14.24 9.25
CA LEU A 94 21.42 -14.55 10.58
C LEU A 94 21.78 -15.99 10.93
N GLU A 95 22.70 -16.16 11.86
CA GLU A 95 23.07 -17.48 12.36
C GLU A 95 22.13 -17.88 13.49
N ALA A 96 21.41 -18.98 13.32
CA ALA A 96 20.51 -19.54 14.32
C ALA A 96 20.45 -21.07 14.20
N THR A 97 19.93 -21.72 15.25
CA THR A 97 19.74 -23.17 15.27
C THR A 97 18.33 -23.54 15.73
N GLY A 98 17.89 -24.74 15.44
CA GLY A 98 16.58 -25.25 15.87
C GLY A 98 15.40 -24.45 15.32
N ASP A 99 14.43 -24.15 16.17
CA ASP A 99 13.18 -23.49 15.78
C ASP A 99 13.37 -22.07 15.29
N VAL A 100 14.38 -21.34 15.79
CA VAL A 100 14.70 -20.00 15.30
C VAL A 100 15.15 -20.05 13.84
N GLN A 101 15.97 -21.04 13.48
CA GLN A 101 16.37 -21.23 12.08
C GLN A 101 15.17 -21.60 11.19
N THR A 102 14.23 -22.37 11.71
CA THR A 102 12.98 -22.69 11.01
C THR A 102 12.15 -21.44 10.77
N GLY A 103 12.04 -20.55 11.77
CA GLY A 103 11.39 -19.25 11.63
C GLY A 103 12.04 -18.36 10.56
N ILE A 104 13.37 -18.29 10.52
CA ILE A 104 14.10 -17.54 9.47
C ILE A 104 13.78 -18.12 8.09
N ASN A 105 13.75 -19.44 7.94
CA ASN A 105 13.44 -20.08 6.66
C ASN A 105 11.98 -19.85 6.23
N LEU A 106 11.04 -19.78 7.18
CA LEU A 106 9.64 -19.39 6.89
C LEU A 106 9.56 -17.97 6.34
N VAL A 107 10.26 -17.00 6.96
CA VAL A 107 10.32 -15.63 6.47
C VAL A 107 10.93 -15.55 5.07
N LYS A 108 12.06 -16.25 4.83
CA LYS A 108 12.69 -16.33 3.50
C LYS A 108 11.72 -16.80 2.43
N ARG A 109 10.89 -17.80 2.74
CA ARG A 109 9.89 -18.27 1.81
C ARG A 109 8.74 -17.29 1.62
N ALA A 110 8.28 -16.65 2.70
CA ALA A 110 7.18 -15.69 2.66
C ALA A 110 7.49 -14.46 1.81
N VAL A 111 8.72 -13.95 1.85
CA VAL A 111 9.12 -12.77 1.06
C VAL A 111 9.21 -13.04 -0.45
N GLU A 112 9.18 -14.30 -0.88
CA GLU A 112 9.08 -14.66 -2.31
C GLU A 112 7.67 -14.48 -2.88
N GLU A 113 6.64 -14.57 -2.03
CA GLU A 113 5.25 -14.64 -2.46
C GLU A 113 4.75 -13.41 -3.22
N PRO A 114 5.13 -12.16 -2.89
CA PRO A 114 4.71 -11.00 -3.67
C PRO A 114 5.11 -11.07 -5.15
N LEU A 115 6.36 -11.41 -5.46
CA LEU A 115 6.82 -11.59 -6.84
C LEU A 115 6.16 -12.80 -7.50
N ARG A 116 6.03 -13.91 -6.76
CA ARG A 116 5.36 -15.13 -7.24
C ARG A 116 3.93 -14.84 -7.66
N GLN A 117 3.19 -14.09 -6.85
CA GLN A 117 1.80 -13.74 -7.15
C GLN A 117 1.68 -12.81 -8.35
N ILE A 118 2.60 -11.85 -8.51
CA ILE A 118 2.63 -10.95 -9.68
C ILE A 118 2.85 -11.78 -10.96
N ALA A 119 3.80 -12.71 -10.96
CA ALA A 119 4.06 -13.60 -12.10
C ALA A 119 2.85 -14.50 -12.39
N TYR A 120 2.22 -15.06 -11.36
CA TYR A 120 1.01 -15.86 -11.50
C TYR A 120 -0.15 -15.06 -12.12
N ASN A 121 -0.37 -13.83 -11.67
CA ASN A 121 -1.39 -12.94 -12.22
C ASN A 121 -1.13 -12.58 -13.70
N ALA A 122 0.14 -12.61 -14.13
CA ALA A 122 0.53 -12.45 -15.54
C ALA A 122 0.41 -13.76 -16.36
N GLY A 123 -0.07 -14.86 -15.76
CA GLY A 123 -0.25 -16.15 -16.43
C GLY A 123 1.01 -17.01 -16.50
N LEU A 124 2.05 -16.67 -15.73
CA LEU A 124 3.33 -17.37 -15.73
C LEU A 124 3.54 -18.21 -14.46
N GLU A 125 4.45 -19.19 -14.57
CA GLU A 125 4.86 -20.00 -13.43
C GLU A 125 5.74 -19.17 -12.46
N GLY A 126 5.14 -18.73 -11.34
CA GLY A 126 5.78 -17.83 -10.40
C GLY A 126 7.08 -18.38 -9.79
N SER A 127 7.19 -19.69 -9.61
CA SER A 127 8.39 -20.32 -9.07
C SER A 127 9.60 -20.14 -10.01
N VAL A 128 9.37 -20.23 -11.30
CA VAL A 128 10.42 -20.02 -12.31
C VAL A 128 10.90 -18.58 -12.34
N VAL A 129 9.94 -17.63 -12.24
CA VAL A 129 10.26 -16.19 -12.22
C VAL A 129 11.06 -15.84 -10.97
N VAL A 130 10.60 -16.30 -9.79
CA VAL A 130 11.32 -16.06 -8.52
C VAL A 130 12.74 -16.61 -8.57
N GLU A 131 12.93 -17.84 -9.07
CA GLU A 131 14.25 -18.46 -9.14
C GLU A 131 15.18 -17.69 -10.11
N LYS A 132 14.65 -17.20 -11.21
CA LYS A 132 15.43 -16.35 -12.12
C LYS A 132 15.86 -15.04 -11.45
N VAL A 133 14.94 -14.34 -10.79
CA VAL A 133 15.25 -13.06 -10.11
C VAL A 133 16.28 -13.26 -9.00
N LYS A 134 16.22 -14.34 -8.23
CA LYS A 134 17.23 -14.68 -7.21
C LYS A 134 18.65 -14.82 -7.76
N ASN A 135 18.78 -15.19 -9.02
CA ASN A 135 20.07 -15.40 -9.69
C ASN A 135 20.52 -14.16 -10.51
N THR A 136 19.81 -13.05 -10.43
CA THR A 136 20.20 -11.77 -11.06
C THR A 136 20.93 -10.85 -10.08
N GLU A 137 21.42 -9.72 -10.57
CA GLU A 137 21.95 -8.65 -9.73
C GLU A 137 20.82 -7.97 -8.96
N ALA A 138 21.13 -7.45 -7.76
CA ALA A 138 20.19 -6.71 -6.96
C ALA A 138 19.57 -5.53 -7.74
N GLY A 139 18.25 -5.34 -7.63
CA GLY A 139 17.50 -4.35 -8.38
C GLY A 139 17.03 -4.79 -9.76
N VAL A 140 17.49 -5.95 -10.26
CA VAL A 140 16.97 -6.55 -11.49
C VAL A 140 15.78 -7.45 -11.15
N GLY A 141 14.61 -7.08 -11.64
CA GLY A 141 13.36 -7.77 -11.39
C GLY A 141 12.62 -8.15 -12.67
N PHE A 142 11.43 -8.67 -12.50
CA PHE A 142 10.56 -9.12 -13.58
C PHE A 142 9.51 -8.06 -13.93
N ASN A 143 9.53 -7.57 -15.16
CA ASN A 143 8.49 -6.70 -15.71
C ASN A 143 7.34 -7.58 -16.27
N ALA A 144 6.24 -7.64 -15.56
CA ALA A 144 5.07 -8.44 -15.93
C ALA A 144 4.38 -7.97 -17.24
N LEU A 145 4.62 -6.73 -17.67
CA LEU A 145 4.03 -6.21 -18.92
C LEU A 145 4.78 -6.67 -20.17
N THR A 146 6.13 -6.71 -20.11
CA THR A 146 6.98 -7.08 -21.24
C THR A 146 7.56 -8.48 -21.12
N GLU A 147 7.37 -9.14 -19.98
CA GLU A 147 7.93 -10.45 -19.61
C GLU A 147 9.47 -10.47 -19.62
N GLU A 148 10.11 -9.32 -19.42
CA GLU A 148 11.55 -9.16 -19.42
C GLU A 148 12.13 -9.00 -18.02
N TYR A 149 13.40 -9.38 -17.86
CA TYR A 149 14.18 -9.16 -16.63
C TYR A 149 15.05 -7.93 -16.81
N ILE A 150 14.73 -6.85 -16.08
CA ILE A 150 15.29 -5.52 -16.27
C ILE A 150 15.61 -4.85 -14.93
N ASP A 151 16.45 -3.82 -14.95
CA ASP A 151 16.66 -2.94 -13.80
C ASP A 151 15.37 -2.16 -13.53
N MET A 152 14.73 -2.50 -12.42
CA MET A 152 13.39 -2.00 -12.07
C MET A 152 13.39 -0.50 -11.84
N VAL A 153 14.44 0.03 -11.20
CA VAL A 153 14.53 1.47 -10.90
C VAL A 153 14.73 2.27 -12.19
N LYS A 154 15.62 1.82 -13.09
CA LYS A 154 15.81 2.47 -14.39
C LYS A 154 14.59 2.40 -15.30
N ALA A 155 13.84 1.31 -15.21
CA ALA A 155 12.57 1.15 -15.93
C ALA A 155 11.40 1.95 -15.34
N GLY A 156 11.59 2.61 -14.19
CA GLY A 156 10.54 3.36 -13.51
C GLY A 156 9.52 2.47 -12.76
N ILE A 157 9.84 1.19 -12.56
CA ILE A 157 9.03 0.25 -11.79
C ILE A 157 9.54 0.27 -10.35
N VAL A 158 8.95 1.14 -9.54
CA VAL A 158 9.41 1.43 -8.18
C VAL A 158 8.26 1.35 -7.18
N ASP A 159 8.60 0.97 -5.95
CA ASP A 159 7.68 0.99 -4.81
C ASP A 159 8.18 1.98 -3.74
N PRO A 160 7.30 2.61 -2.96
CA PRO A 160 7.72 3.38 -1.79
C PRO A 160 8.34 2.47 -0.73
N ALA A 161 9.54 2.80 -0.26
CA ALA A 161 10.22 2.02 0.77
C ALA A 161 9.39 1.89 2.06
N LYS A 162 8.69 2.95 2.46
CA LYS A 162 7.79 2.96 3.61
C LYS A 162 6.69 1.91 3.50
N VAL A 163 6.09 1.76 2.32
CA VAL A 163 4.99 0.80 2.07
C VAL A 163 5.50 -0.62 2.18
N THR A 164 6.59 -0.96 1.46
CA THR A 164 7.17 -2.31 1.48
C THR A 164 7.63 -2.73 2.86
N ARG A 165 8.32 -1.83 3.58
CA ARG A 165 8.77 -2.04 4.95
C ARG A 165 7.59 -2.25 5.91
N SER A 166 6.58 -1.37 5.87
CA SER A 166 5.42 -1.46 6.76
C SER A 166 4.57 -2.69 6.49
N ALA A 167 4.44 -3.10 5.23
CA ALA A 167 3.74 -4.32 4.86
C ALA A 167 4.38 -5.56 5.50
N LEU A 168 5.72 -5.70 5.38
CA LEU A 168 6.44 -6.82 5.98
C LEU A 168 6.37 -6.79 7.51
N GLN A 169 6.56 -5.61 8.12
CA GLN A 169 6.50 -5.44 9.56
C GLN A 169 5.14 -5.81 10.15
N ASN A 170 4.07 -5.32 9.53
CA ASN A 170 2.70 -5.61 9.98
C ASN A 170 2.35 -7.08 9.77
N ALA A 171 2.72 -7.66 8.63
CA ALA A 171 2.50 -9.09 8.37
C ALA A 171 3.22 -9.97 9.40
N ALA A 172 4.49 -9.68 9.71
CA ALA A 172 5.26 -10.40 10.73
C ALA A 172 4.64 -10.25 12.12
N SER A 173 4.17 -9.04 12.47
CA SER A 173 3.51 -8.79 13.75
C SER A 173 2.24 -9.62 13.93
N ILE A 174 1.38 -9.64 12.92
CA ILE A 174 0.14 -10.44 12.98
C ILE A 174 0.43 -11.93 12.95
N ALA A 175 1.35 -12.38 12.10
CA ALA A 175 1.75 -13.78 12.06
C ALA A 175 2.28 -14.29 13.41
N SER A 176 3.10 -13.49 14.09
CA SER A 176 3.63 -13.84 15.42
C SER A 176 2.53 -13.93 16.47
N LEU A 177 1.51 -13.07 16.41
CA LEU A 177 0.35 -13.15 17.30
C LEU A 177 -0.43 -14.45 17.05
N VAL A 178 -0.70 -14.79 15.80
CA VAL A 178 -1.40 -16.05 15.45
C VAL A 178 -0.62 -17.28 15.95
N LEU A 179 0.69 -17.29 15.79
CA LEU A 179 1.55 -18.40 16.24
C LEU A 179 1.56 -18.60 17.76
N THR A 180 1.29 -17.54 18.53
CA THR A 180 1.25 -17.59 20.00
C THR A 180 -0.14 -17.83 20.57
N THR A 181 -1.18 -17.91 19.74
CA THR A 181 -2.56 -18.16 20.17
C THR A 181 -2.89 -19.66 20.14
N GLU A 182 -3.63 -20.13 21.13
CA GLU A 182 -4.16 -21.51 21.16
C GLU A 182 -5.58 -21.58 20.58
N THR A 183 -6.31 -20.47 20.56
CA THR A 183 -7.71 -20.43 20.13
C THR A 183 -8.03 -19.15 19.42
N ILE A 184 -8.81 -19.25 18.36
CA ILE A 184 -9.41 -18.11 17.66
C ILE A 184 -10.93 -18.16 17.88
N VAL A 185 -11.50 -17.07 18.39
CA VAL A 185 -12.94 -16.88 18.51
C VAL A 185 -13.40 -15.90 17.44
N ALA A 186 -14.30 -16.35 16.59
CA ALA A 186 -14.87 -15.52 15.52
C ALA A 186 -16.39 -15.70 15.50
N ASP A 187 -17.09 -14.68 15.01
CA ASP A 187 -18.52 -14.76 14.78
C ASP A 187 -18.83 -15.83 13.74
N LYS A 188 -19.82 -16.65 14.02
CA LYS A 188 -20.29 -17.63 13.05
C LYS A 188 -20.98 -16.88 11.89
N VAL A 189 -20.58 -17.17 10.67
CA VAL A 189 -21.28 -16.64 9.50
C VAL A 189 -22.72 -17.14 9.51
N ASP A 190 -23.68 -16.22 9.57
CA ASP A 190 -25.08 -16.56 9.46
C ASP A 190 -25.43 -16.77 7.98
N GLU A 191 -25.55 -18.06 7.59
CA GLU A 191 -25.89 -18.44 6.21
C GLU A 191 -27.29 -17.92 5.78
N ASN A 192 -28.12 -17.52 6.75
CA ASN A 192 -29.46 -16.95 6.52
C ASN A 192 -29.51 -15.42 6.68
N ALA A 193 -28.37 -14.76 6.84
CA ALA A 193 -28.35 -13.31 6.85
C ALA A 193 -28.90 -12.79 5.50
N ALA A 194 -30.14 -12.32 5.52
CA ALA A 194 -30.78 -11.77 4.34
C ALA A 194 -29.89 -10.65 3.78
N VAL A 195 -29.49 -10.77 2.53
CA VAL A 195 -28.84 -9.70 1.78
C VAL A 195 -29.67 -8.43 2.01
N PRO A 196 -29.09 -7.31 2.48
CA PRO A 196 -29.85 -6.09 2.68
C PRO A 196 -30.63 -5.79 1.40
N ALA A 197 -31.96 -5.75 1.50
CA ALA A 197 -32.81 -5.45 0.37
C ALA A 197 -32.37 -4.10 -0.21
N MET A 198 -31.96 -4.08 -1.47
CA MET A 198 -31.74 -2.83 -2.18
C MET A 198 -32.99 -1.95 -2.01
N PRO A 199 -32.84 -0.67 -1.63
CA PRO A 199 -34.00 0.21 -1.55
C PRO A 199 -34.73 0.19 -2.90
N PRO A 200 -36.07 0.10 -2.91
CA PRO A 200 -36.82 0.08 -4.15
C PRO A 200 -36.51 1.36 -4.91
N MET A 201 -35.98 1.20 -6.11
CA MET A 201 -35.79 2.28 -7.07
C MET A 201 -37.17 2.86 -7.34
N GLY A 202 -37.43 4.05 -6.79
CA GLY A 202 -38.70 4.75 -6.90
C GLY A 202 -39.11 4.87 -8.36
N GLY A 203 -40.16 4.18 -8.73
CA GLY A 203 -40.76 4.30 -10.02
C GLY A 203 -41.20 5.74 -10.27
N MET A 204 -40.59 6.38 -11.25
CA MET A 204 -41.05 7.66 -11.78
C MET A 204 -42.31 7.36 -12.60
N GLY A 205 -43.45 7.40 -11.89
CA GLY A 205 -44.77 7.35 -12.45
C GLY A 205 -44.97 8.54 -13.38
N GLY A 206 -45.46 8.25 -14.58
CA GLY A 206 -45.69 9.22 -15.61
C GLY A 206 -46.66 10.33 -15.21
N MET A 207 -46.41 11.48 -15.79
CA MET A 207 -47.46 12.48 -16.03
C MET A 207 -47.61 12.66 -17.54
N MET A 208 -48.86 12.47 -17.98
CA MET A 208 -49.35 12.84 -19.31
C MET A 208 -49.16 14.32 -19.59
#